data_37c692b01265700573e0c30cf6058dc7
#
_entry.id   37c692b01265700573e0c30cf6058dc7
#
_cell.length_a   1.000
_cell.length_b   1.000
_cell.length_c   1.000
_cell.angle_alpha   90.00
_cell.angle_beta   90.00
_cell.angle_gamma   90.00
#
_symmetry.space_group_name_H-M   'P 1'
#
loop_
_entity.id
_entity.type
_entity.pdbx_description
1 polymer ?
#
loop_
_entity_poly.entity_id
_entity_poly.type
_entity_poly.pdbx_seq_one_letter_code
_entity_poly.pdbx_strand_id
1 'polypeptide(L)'
;MELFATVHELMHPYTNSIADVLYPMIQSAVARIYSNTQEAINAAGYYSPEMMFTEWLNNLFTIQSLKSVLNQDSVNFLLRILEGNGFIYMNRSLSFLEHFIANKSDCVAQDVLLTQFAGFINYTADHIAQIQKEIAYKHPYIVDVFPALNSLNDVAGINCIIFSFSVPMRTNAYGYACLQDAYVNNLYPVVKNALWQDAYTFVLEIDSSKLNFGTEYGILLKKDSFQSVYYYTLAEDFIYKIKTRKL
;
A
#
# COMPACT_ATOMS: atom_id res chain seq x y z
N MET A 1 -2.08 6.36 16.29
CA MET A 1 -1.13 5.24 16.57
C MET A 1 -1.20 4.78 18.02
N GLU A 2 -1.11 5.66 19.02
CA GLU A 2 -1.18 5.28 20.45
C GLU A 2 -2.43 4.51 20.84
N LEU A 3 -3.62 4.98 20.41
CA LEU A 3 -4.88 4.27 20.70
C LEU A 3 -4.88 2.85 20.13
N PHE A 4 -4.39 2.66 18.90
CA PHE A 4 -4.29 1.32 18.31
C PHE A 4 -3.38 0.42 19.15
N ALA A 5 -2.17 0.88 19.48
CA ALA A 5 -1.23 0.11 20.27
C ALA A 5 -1.80 -0.25 21.65
N THR A 6 -2.47 0.69 22.33
CA THR A 6 -3.09 0.43 23.64
C THR A 6 -4.19 -0.63 23.54
N VAL A 7 -5.10 -0.52 22.56
CA VAL A 7 -6.18 -1.53 22.39
C VAL A 7 -5.59 -2.86 21.96
N HIS A 8 -4.58 -2.86 21.12
CA HIS A 8 -3.87 -4.06 20.68
C HIS A 8 -3.33 -4.86 21.87
N GLU A 9 -2.61 -4.22 22.79
CA GLU A 9 -2.09 -4.88 23.98
C GLU A 9 -3.20 -5.42 24.91
N LEU A 10 -4.30 -4.69 25.03
CA LEU A 10 -5.45 -5.11 25.83
C LEU A 10 -6.21 -6.28 25.22
N MET A 11 -6.09 -6.53 23.92
CA MET A 11 -6.79 -7.63 23.24
C MET A 11 -6.05 -8.96 23.36
N HIS A 12 -4.73 -8.98 23.58
CA HIS A 12 -3.94 -10.21 23.66
C HIS A 12 -4.49 -11.27 24.62
N PRO A 13 -4.92 -10.96 25.86
CA PRO A 13 -5.45 -11.99 26.77
C PRO A 13 -6.68 -12.73 26.20
N TYR A 14 -7.47 -12.05 25.37
CA TYR A 14 -8.68 -12.62 24.77
C TYR A 14 -8.35 -13.40 23.48
N THR A 15 -7.53 -12.83 22.62
CA THR A 15 -7.22 -13.41 21.31
C THR A 15 -6.25 -14.59 21.41
N ASN A 16 -5.33 -14.58 22.38
CA ASN A 16 -4.41 -15.71 22.61
C ASN A 16 -5.18 -16.99 22.96
N SER A 17 -6.20 -16.91 23.82
CA SER A 17 -7.04 -18.08 24.16
C SER A 17 -7.75 -18.67 22.94
N ILE A 18 -8.16 -17.83 22.00
CA ILE A 18 -8.78 -18.26 20.74
C ILE A 18 -7.70 -18.87 19.82
N ALA A 19 -6.53 -18.23 19.74
CA ALA A 19 -5.42 -18.72 18.94
C ALA A 19 -4.94 -20.09 19.39
N ASP A 20 -4.79 -20.32 20.70
CA ASP A 20 -4.36 -21.62 21.28
C ASP A 20 -5.27 -22.77 20.87
N VAL A 21 -6.58 -22.53 20.81
CA VAL A 21 -7.57 -23.53 20.40
C VAL A 21 -7.62 -23.71 18.88
N LEU A 22 -7.51 -22.63 18.13
CA LEU A 22 -7.69 -22.64 16.68
C LEU A 22 -6.43 -23.08 15.93
N TYR A 23 -5.24 -22.68 16.38
CA TYR A 23 -3.97 -22.93 15.69
C TYR A 23 -3.71 -24.42 15.39
N PRO A 24 -3.92 -25.36 16.33
CA PRO A 24 -3.74 -26.79 16.04
C PRO A 24 -4.57 -27.31 14.86
N MET A 25 -5.72 -26.69 14.59
CA MET A 25 -6.63 -27.08 13.49
C MET A 25 -6.16 -26.60 12.12
N ILE A 26 -5.31 -25.56 12.07
CA ILE A 26 -4.97 -24.81 10.84
C ILE A 26 -3.47 -24.67 10.62
N GLN A 27 -2.61 -25.34 11.38
CA GLN A 27 -1.15 -25.21 11.31
C GLN A 27 -0.60 -25.27 9.88
N SER A 28 -1.07 -26.23 9.07
CA SER A 28 -0.62 -26.39 7.68
C SER A 28 -1.01 -25.19 6.80
N ALA A 29 -2.21 -24.65 6.97
CA ALA A 29 -2.66 -23.47 6.22
C ALA A 29 -1.88 -22.22 6.63
N VAL A 30 -1.69 -22.01 7.93
CA VAL A 30 -0.91 -20.88 8.46
C VAL A 30 0.55 -20.95 8.01
N ALA A 31 1.17 -22.14 8.00
CA ALA A 31 2.53 -22.33 7.51
C ALA A 31 2.65 -21.97 6.02
N ARG A 32 1.65 -22.30 5.20
CA ARG A 32 1.61 -21.91 3.77
C ARG A 32 1.46 -20.38 3.59
N ILE A 33 0.61 -19.75 4.38
CA ILE A 33 0.48 -18.29 4.38
C ILE A 33 1.81 -17.64 4.77
N TYR A 34 2.39 -18.08 5.89
CA TYR A 34 3.67 -17.57 6.39
C TYR A 34 4.78 -17.69 5.35
N SER A 35 4.95 -18.85 4.71
CA SER A 35 5.99 -19.04 3.70
C SER A 35 5.86 -18.11 2.48
N ASN A 36 4.64 -17.69 2.15
CA ASN A 36 4.39 -16.74 1.05
C ASN A 36 4.56 -15.26 1.46
N THR A 37 4.58 -14.95 2.76
CA THR A 37 4.69 -13.57 3.28
C THR A 37 5.89 -13.38 4.20
N GLN A 38 6.77 -14.38 4.28
CA GLN A 38 7.83 -14.50 5.29
C GLN A 38 8.75 -13.28 5.35
N GLU A 39 9.13 -12.73 4.22
CA GLU A 39 10.04 -11.57 4.18
C GLU A 39 9.45 -10.37 4.92
N ALA A 40 8.22 -9.99 4.60
CA ALA A 40 7.54 -8.86 5.23
C ALA A 40 7.18 -9.15 6.69
N ILE A 41 6.71 -10.35 6.99
CA ILE A 41 6.36 -10.79 8.36
C ILE A 41 7.60 -10.80 9.25
N ASN A 42 8.75 -11.31 8.77
CA ASN A 42 10.00 -11.29 9.54
C ASN A 42 10.53 -9.85 9.74
N ALA A 43 10.41 -9.00 8.73
CA ALA A 43 10.76 -7.59 8.85
C ALA A 43 9.90 -6.86 9.90
N ALA A 44 8.65 -7.30 10.09
CA ALA A 44 7.75 -6.81 11.12
C ALA A 44 8.00 -7.42 12.52
N GLY A 45 8.93 -8.39 12.64
CA GLY A 45 9.33 -8.99 13.93
C GLY A 45 8.68 -10.33 14.27
N TYR A 46 7.96 -10.96 13.35
CA TYR A 46 7.27 -12.24 13.58
C TYR A 46 8.00 -13.39 12.85
N TYR A 47 8.65 -14.25 13.59
CA TYR A 47 9.61 -15.24 13.06
C TYR A 47 9.08 -16.69 12.98
N SER A 48 7.79 -16.88 13.25
CA SER A 48 7.16 -18.21 13.13
C SER A 48 5.72 -18.12 12.63
N PRO A 49 5.19 -19.18 12.00
CA PRO A 49 3.79 -19.25 11.61
C PRO A 49 2.82 -18.99 12.77
N GLU A 50 3.11 -19.53 13.94
CA GLU A 50 2.29 -19.37 15.14
C GLU A 50 2.26 -17.91 15.62
N MET A 51 3.43 -17.26 15.75
CA MET A 51 3.51 -15.83 16.09
C MET A 51 2.73 -14.98 15.08
N MET A 52 2.94 -15.20 13.78
CA MET A 52 2.20 -14.49 12.74
C MET A 52 0.68 -14.67 12.92
N PHE A 53 0.22 -15.90 13.19
CA PHE A 53 -1.21 -16.18 13.33
C PHE A 53 -1.82 -15.50 14.56
N THR A 54 -1.14 -15.58 15.70
CA THR A 54 -1.58 -14.95 16.95
C THR A 54 -1.69 -13.44 16.78
N GLU A 55 -0.68 -12.81 16.18
CA GLU A 55 -0.67 -11.37 15.89
C GLU A 55 -1.72 -10.97 14.84
N TRP A 56 -1.93 -11.80 13.80
CA TRP A 56 -3.01 -11.56 12.84
C TRP A 56 -4.36 -11.50 13.53
N LEU A 57 -4.65 -12.47 14.40
CA LEU A 57 -5.91 -12.56 15.13
C LEU A 57 -6.09 -11.34 16.05
N ASN A 58 -5.03 -10.98 16.76
CA ASN A 58 -5.03 -9.84 17.67
C ASN A 58 -5.27 -8.51 16.91
N ASN A 59 -4.56 -8.29 15.80
CA ASN A 59 -4.76 -7.14 14.94
C ASN A 59 -6.20 -7.06 14.38
N LEU A 60 -6.77 -8.20 13.97
CA LEU A 60 -8.13 -8.28 13.43
C LEU A 60 -9.17 -7.80 14.45
N PHE A 61 -9.11 -8.32 15.68
CA PHE A 61 -10.05 -7.93 16.74
C PHE A 61 -9.80 -6.50 17.23
N THR A 62 -8.55 -6.05 17.24
CA THR A 62 -8.20 -4.65 17.55
C THR A 62 -8.86 -3.69 16.57
N ILE A 63 -8.71 -3.92 15.26
CA ILE A 63 -9.33 -3.07 14.23
C ILE A 63 -10.86 -3.10 14.36
N GLN A 64 -11.44 -4.29 14.51
CA GLN A 64 -12.89 -4.44 14.67
C GLN A 64 -13.41 -3.64 15.86
N SER A 65 -12.71 -3.65 16.99
CA SER A 65 -13.08 -2.89 18.20
C SER A 65 -12.96 -1.38 17.97
N LEU A 66 -11.98 -0.94 17.21
CA LEU A 66 -11.74 0.49 16.94
C LEU A 66 -12.63 1.09 15.85
N LYS A 67 -13.33 0.28 15.04
CA LYS A 67 -14.19 0.79 13.95
C LYS A 67 -15.32 1.69 14.44
N SER A 68 -15.77 1.55 15.67
CA SER A 68 -16.82 2.39 16.25
C SER A 68 -16.33 3.80 16.62
N VAL A 69 -15.01 4.00 16.76
CA VAL A 69 -14.40 5.25 17.20
C VAL A 69 -13.49 5.89 16.16
N LEU A 70 -13.00 5.13 15.20
CA LEU A 70 -12.18 5.62 14.09
C LEU A 70 -13.03 5.92 12.86
N ASN A 71 -12.65 6.97 12.12
CA ASN A 71 -13.20 7.18 10.78
C ASN A 71 -12.65 6.14 9.78
N GLN A 72 -13.34 6.00 8.65
CA GLN A 72 -12.99 5.00 7.63
C GLN A 72 -11.57 5.19 7.06
N ASP A 73 -11.10 6.42 6.94
CA ASP A 73 -9.74 6.72 6.46
C ASP A 73 -8.67 6.18 7.40
N SER A 74 -8.87 6.33 8.71
CA SER A 74 -7.99 5.78 9.73
C SER A 74 -7.97 4.25 9.72
N VAL A 75 -9.12 3.62 9.55
CA VAL A 75 -9.23 2.15 9.42
C VAL A 75 -8.49 1.68 8.17
N ASN A 76 -8.71 2.31 7.02
CA ASN A 76 -8.04 1.98 5.78
C ASN A 76 -6.52 2.15 5.88
N PHE A 77 -6.07 3.20 6.55
CA PHE A 77 -4.64 3.43 6.81
C PHE A 77 -4.02 2.30 7.65
N LEU A 78 -4.68 1.90 8.75
CA LEU A 78 -4.21 0.78 9.59
C LEU A 78 -4.15 -0.53 8.80
N LEU A 79 -5.18 -0.83 8.00
CA LEU A 79 -5.20 -2.01 7.14
C LEU A 79 -4.01 -2.02 6.17
N ARG A 80 -3.63 -0.85 5.60
CA ARG A 80 -2.46 -0.76 4.70
C ARG A 80 -1.15 -0.99 5.43
N ILE A 81 -1.00 -0.47 6.65
CA ILE A 81 0.19 -0.76 7.48
C ILE A 81 0.31 -2.27 7.71
N LEU A 82 -0.76 -2.92 8.12
CA LEU A 82 -0.75 -4.35 8.39
C LEU A 82 -0.49 -5.19 7.12
N GLU A 83 -1.06 -4.81 5.99
CA GLU A 83 -0.75 -5.46 4.70
C GLU A 83 0.73 -5.27 4.32
N GLY A 84 1.30 -4.08 4.54
CA GLY A 84 2.73 -3.82 4.35
C GLY A 84 3.63 -4.66 5.26
N ASN A 85 3.16 -4.98 6.45
CA ASN A 85 3.82 -5.87 7.39
C ASN A 85 3.64 -7.37 7.06
N GLY A 86 3.01 -7.70 5.93
CA GLY A 86 2.82 -9.07 5.46
C GLY A 86 1.46 -9.71 5.79
N PHE A 87 0.58 -9.02 6.54
CA PHE A 87 -0.80 -9.47 6.79
C PHE A 87 -1.70 -9.14 5.58
N ILE A 88 -1.32 -9.59 4.40
CA ILE A 88 -1.92 -9.22 3.10
C ILE A 88 -3.40 -9.58 2.96
N TYR A 89 -3.93 -10.42 3.81
CA TYR A 89 -5.33 -10.84 3.85
C TYR A 89 -6.17 -10.12 4.92
N MET A 90 -5.61 -9.11 5.60
CA MET A 90 -6.27 -8.42 6.72
C MET A 90 -7.61 -7.79 6.33
N ASN A 91 -7.67 -7.14 5.17
CA ASN A 91 -8.91 -6.53 4.68
C ASN A 91 -10.03 -7.57 4.43
N ARG A 92 -9.66 -8.73 3.87
CA ARG A 92 -10.60 -9.86 3.69
C ARG A 92 -11.02 -10.45 5.03
N SER A 93 -10.10 -10.52 6.00
CA SER A 93 -10.37 -10.99 7.35
C SER A 93 -11.38 -10.12 8.07
N LEU A 94 -11.24 -8.81 7.94
CA LEU A 94 -12.19 -7.85 8.53
C LEU A 94 -13.58 -8.00 7.91
N SER A 95 -13.67 -8.10 6.59
CA SER A 95 -14.95 -8.33 5.90
C SER A 95 -15.58 -9.67 6.29
N PHE A 96 -14.77 -10.72 6.45
CA PHE A 96 -15.24 -12.02 6.93
C PHE A 96 -15.82 -11.91 8.36
N LEU A 97 -15.08 -11.27 9.28
CA LEU A 97 -15.52 -11.08 10.66
C LEU A 97 -16.81 -10.27 10.75
N GLU A 98 -16.93 -9.19 9.98
CA GLU A 98 -18.14 -8.37 9.91
C GLU A 98 -19.35 -9.13 9.40
N HIS A 99 -19.17 -9.88 8.31
CA HIS A 99 -20.23 -10.73 7.78
C HIS A 99 -20.65 -11.78 8.81
N PHE A 100 -19.69 -12.36 9.51
CA PHE A 100 -19.97 -13.31 10.58
C PHE A 100 -20.75 -12.67 11.73
N ILE A 101 -20.39 -11.47 12.20
CA ILE A 101 -21.08 -10.75 13.27
C ILE A 101 -22.50 -10.35 12.84
N ALA A 102 -22.67 -9.84 11.61
CA ALA A 102 -23.96 -9.36 11.09
C ALA A 102 -25.00 -10.48 10.93
N ASN A 103 -24.56 -11.72 10.65
CA ASN A 103 -25.45 -12.86 10.40
C ASN A 103 -25.75 -13.71 11.64
N LYS A 104 -25.36 -13.24 12.83
CA LYS A 104 -25.62 -13.99 14.07
C LYS A 104 -26.99 -13.70 14.66
N SER A 105 -27.74 -14.77 14.96
CA SER A 105 -28.71 -14.82 16.03
C SER A 105 -27.98 -15.05 17.38
N ASP A 106 -28.46 -14.50 18.44
CA ASP A 106 -27.89 -14.20 19.75
C ASP A 106 -27.01 -15.22 20.50
N CYS A 107 -26.80 -16.43 19.98
CA CYS A 107 -25.87 -17.40 20.55
C CYS A 107 -25.32 -18.34 19.47
N VAL A 108 -24.15 -18.04 18.93
CA VAL A 108 -23.41 -19.03 18.13
C VAL A 108 -22.51 -19.84 19.06
N ALA A 109 -22.63 -21.15 18.99
CA ALA A 109 -21.74 -22.05 19.73
C ALA A 109 -20.28 -21.75 19.33
N GLN A 110 -19.37 -21.76 20.28
CA GLN A 110 -17.93 -21.52 20.08
C GLN A 110 -17.37 -22.39 18.95
N ASP A 111 -17.80 -23.64 18.84
CA ASP A 111 -17.37 -24.59 17.81
C ASP A 111 -17.72 -24.12 16.39
N VAL A 112 -18.84 -23.43 16.19
CA VAL A 112 -19.24 -22.89 14.90
C VAL A 112 -18.33 -21.74 14.50
N LEU A 113 -17.98 -20.86 15.44
CA LEU A 113 -17.02 -19.77 15.24
C LEU A 113 -15.66 -20.33 14.82
N LEU A 114 -15.11 -21.25 15.60
CA LEU A 114 -13.82 -21.85 15.33
C LEU A 114 -13.78 -22.57 13.97
N THR A 115 -14.84 -23.32 13.64
CA THR A 115 -14.94 -24.00 12.33
C THR A 115 -14.97 -23.01 11.17
N GLN A 116 -15.68 -21.89 11.28
CA GLN A 116 -15.74 -20.89 10.22
C GLN A 116 -14.41 -20.13 10.07
N PHE A 117 -13.74 -19.79 11.17
CA PHE A 117 -12.39 -19.22 11.11
C PHE A 117 -11.39 -20.19 10.48
N ALA A 118 -11.42 -21.47 10.87
CA ALA A 118 -10.58 -22.49 10.24
C ALA A 118 -10.83 -22.59 8.73
N GLY A 119 -12.10 -22.60 8.32
CA GLY A 119 -12.48 -22.57 6.90
C GLY A 119 -11.95 -21.35 6.16
N PHE A 120 -12.06 -20.16 6.74
CA PHE A 120 -11.54 -18.91 6.17
C PHE A 120 -10.00 -18.94 5.99
N ILE A 121 -9.26 -19.44 7.00
CA ILE A 121 -7.79 -19.53 6.94
C ILE A 121 -7.34 -20.55 5.90
N ASN A 122 -8.00 -21.73 5.82
CA ASN A 122 -7.71 -22.70 4.77
C ASN A 122 -7.98 -22.13 3.38
N TYR A 123 -9.13 -21.48 3.17
CA TYR A 123 -9.43 -20.80 1.90
C TYR A 123 -8.37 -19.75 1.56
N THR A 124 -7.97 -18.93 2.53
CA THR A 124 -6.94 -17.91 2.35
C THR A 124 -5.61 -18.53 1.91
N ALA A 125 -5.19 -19.61 2.56
CA ALA A 125 -3.97 -20.33 2.21
C ALA A 125 -4.01 -20.92 0.80
N ASP A 126 -5.15 -21.43 0.36
CA ASP A 126 -5.33 -21.98 -0.98
C ASP A 126 -5.31 -20.89 -2.07
N HIS A 127 -5.67 -19.66 -1.71
CA HIS A 127 -5.77 -18.52 -2.64
C HIS A 127 -4.70 -17.45 -2.43
N ILE A 128 -3.66 -17.73 -1.64
CA ILE A 128 -2.66 -16.72 -1.23
C ILE A 128 -1.98 -16.04 -2.43
N ALA A 129 -1.62 -16.80 -3.46
CA ALA A 129 -0.99 -16.27 -4.66
C ALA A 129 -1.92 -15.34 -5.47
N GLN A 130 -3.22 -15.62 -5.48
CA GLN A 130 -4.21 -14.74 -6.10
C GLN A 130 -4.38 -13.46 -5.29
N ILE A 131 -4.43 -13.56 -3.96
CA ILE A 131 -4.52 -12.39 -3.06
C ILE A 131 -3.31 -11.46 -3.27
N GLN A 132 -2.09 -12.02 -3.37
CA GLN A 132 -0.89 -11.23 -3.66
C GLN A 132 -0.99 -10.49 -4.99
N LYS A 133 -1.48 -11.15 -6.05
CA LYS A 133 -1.70 -10.49 -7.35
C LYS A 133 -2.71 -9.36 -7.26
N GLU A 134 -3.84 -9.58 -6.59
CA GLU A 134 -4.87 -8.54 -6.42
C GLU A 134 -4.35 -7.31 -5.67
N ILE A 135 -3.47 -7.51 -4.68
CA ILE A 135 -2.81 -6.41 -3.97
C ILE A 135 -1.82 -5.70 -4.88
N ALA A 136 -1.01 -6.45 -5.64
CA ALA A 136 -0.06 -5.87 -6.58
C ALA A 136 -0.74 -4.95 -7.60
N TYR A 137 -1.93 -5.32 -8.11
CA TYR A 137 -2.70 -4.47 -9.02
C TYR A 137 -3.25 -3.18 -8.40
N LYS A 138 -3.31 -3.09 -7.06
CA LYS A 138 -3.78 -1.87 -6.37
C LYS A 138 -2.67 -0.85 -6.17
N HIS A 139 -1.42 -1.26 -6.30
CA HIS A 139 -0.30 -0.32 -6.30
C HIS A 139 -0.34 0.52 -7.58
N PRO A 140 -0.32 1.85 -7.46
CA PRO A 140 -0.24 2.71 -8.62
C PRO A 140 1.11 2.53 -9.34
N TYR A 141 1.08 2.67 -10.65
CA TYR A 141 2.28 2.82 -11.47
C TYR A 141 2.03 3.88 -12.54
N ILE A 142 3.08 4.41 -13.13
CA ILE A 142 2.99 5.39 -14.20
C ILE A 142 2.71 4.64 -15.50
N VAL A 143 1.57 4.92 -16.13
CA VAL A 143 1.16 4.31 -17.40
C VAL A 143 1.65 5.07 -18.60
N ASP A 144 1.79 6.40 -18.46
CA ASP A 144 2.25 7.29 -19.54
C ASP A 144 2.90 8.54 -18.96
N VAL A 145 3.79 9.14 -19.73
CA VAL A 145 4.42 10.42 -19.44
C VAL A 145 4.54 11.29 -20.68
N PHE A 146 4.31 12.59 -20.52
CA PHE A 146 4.52 13.58 -21.57
C PHE A 146 5.44 14.70 -21.06
N PRO A 147 6.47 15.12 -21.82
CA PRO A 147 7.02 14.46 -23.01
C PRO A 147 7.46 13.01 -22.75
N ALA A 148 7.50 12.15 -23.79
CA ALA A 148 7.84 10.75 -23.63
C ALA A 148 9.23 10.57 -22.98
N LEU A 149 9.37 9.54 -22.17
CA LEU A 149 10.62 9.23 -21.45
C LEU A 149 11.80 9.13 -22.42
N ASN A 150 12.92 9.75 -22.06
CA ASN A 150 14.15 9.81 -22.87
C ASN A 150 13.96 10.48 -24.26
N SER A 151 12.86 11.18 -24.48
CA SER A 151 12.60 11.88 -25.74
C SER A 151 13.54 13.08 -25.94
N LEU A 152 13.79 13.40 -27.20
CA LEU A 152 14.52 14.59 -27.61
C LEU A 152 13.53 15.70 -27.98
N ASN A 153 13.50 16.78 -27.20
CA ASN A 153 12.47 17.81 -27.28
C ASN A 153 13.06 19.20 -27.59
N ASP A 154 12.31 20.03 -28.30
CA ASP A 154 12.63 21.42 -28.42
C ASP A 154 12.38 22.14 -27.08
N VAL A 155 13.31 22.98 -26.65
CA VAL A 155 13.22 23.71 -25.39
C VAL A 155 11.90 24.47 -25.25
N ALA A 156 11.48 25.19 -26.31
CA ALA A 156 10.23 25.93 -26.31
C ALA A 156 8.96 25.04 -26.20
N GLY A 157 9.05 23.77 -26.53
CA GLY A 157 7.93 22.83 -26.45
C GLY A 157 7.73 22.19 -25.07
N ILE A 158 8.68 22.35 -24.13
CA ILE A 158 8.61 21.75 -22.80
C ILE A 158 8.00 22.76 -21.81
N ASN A 159 6.69 22.89 -21.82
CA ASN A 159 5.98 23.77 -20.88
C ASN A 159 5.42 23.03 -19.67
N CYS A 160 5.28 21.71 -19.76
CA CYS A 160 4.82 20.86 -18.68
C CYS A 160 5.40 19.44 -18.82
N ILE A 161 5.41 18.73 -17.70
CA ILE A 161 5.61 17.29 -17.64
C ILE A 161 4.35 16.70 -17.03
N ILE A 162 3.75 15.72 -17.72
CA ILE A 162 2.47 15.12 -17.33
C ILE A 162 2.74 13.65 -16.99
N PHE A 163 2.27 13.18 -15.85
CA PHE A 163 2.33 11.80 -15.40
C PHE A 163 0.93 11.24 -15.30
N SER A 164 0.65 10.15 -16.01
CA SER A 164 -0.62 9.43 -15.96
C SER A 164 -0.48 8.16 -15.12
N PHE A 165 -1.38 7.98 -14.16
CA PHE A 165 -1.36 6.87 -13.22
C PHE A 165 -2.36 5.78 -13.57
N SER A 166 -2.05 4.53 -13.23
CA SER A 166 -2.87 3.33 -13.51
C SER A 166 -4.18 3.25 -12.70
N VAL A 167 -4.23 3.94 -11.57
CA VAL A 167 -5.37 3.94 -10.65
C VAL A 167 -5.61 5.35 -10.12
N PRO A 168 -6.81 5.67 -9.58
CA PRO A 168 -7.06 7.00 -9.03
C PRO A 168 -6.20 7.27 -7.79
N MET A 169 -5.61 8.46 -7.76
CA MET A 169 -4.67 8.91 -6.74
C MET A 169 -5.33 9.87 -5.74
N ARG A 170 -4.77 9.96 -4.55
CA ARG A 170 -5.11 10.98 -3.56
C ARG A 170 -4.47 12.30 -3.98
N THR A 171 -5.30 13.28 -4.36
CA THR A 171 -4.83 14.55 -4.92
C THR A 171 -4.44 15.60 -3.88
N ASN A 172 -4.60 15.29 -2.59
CA ASN A 172 -4.25 16.17 -1.48
C ASN A 172 -2.80 16.02 -0.99
N ALA A 173 -2.05 15.08 -1.56
CA ALA A 173 -0.65 14.84 -1.24
C ALA A 173 0.13 14.44 -2.49
N TYR A 174 1.32 14.96 -2.62
CA TYR A 174 2.30 14.56 -3.63
C TYR A 174 3.70 14.98 -3.20
N GLY A 175 4.71 14.38 -3.78
CA GLY A 175 6.09 14.78 -3.59
C GLY A 175 6.94 14.37 -4.77
N TYR A 176 7.72 15.30 -5.28
CA TYR A 176 8.73 15.03 -6.29
C TYR A 176 10.08 15.59 -5.83
N ALA A 177 11.15 15.06 -6.37
CA ALA A 177 12.48 15.56 -6.15
C ALA A 177 13.24 15.60 -7.47
N CYS A 178 14.23 16.49 -7.58
CA CYS A 178 15.20 16.40 -8.64
C CYS A 178 16.09 15.18 -8.43
N LEU A 179 16.55 14.53 -9.50
CA LEU A 179 17.52 13.44 -9.42
C LEU A 179 18.82 13.91 -8.76
N GLN A 180 19.45 13.05 -7.98
CA GLN A 180 20.67 13.38 -7.26
C GLN A 180 21.82 13.74 -8.19
N ASP A 181 21.95 13.09 -9.34
CA ASP A 181 22.91 13.45 -10.39
C ASP A 181 22.63 14.83 -10.98
N ALA A 182 21.36 15.25 -11.02
CA ALA A 182 20.99 16.60 -11.40
C ALA A 182 21.43 17.65 -10.37
N TYR A 183 21.51 17.30 -9.09
CA TYR A 183 22.07 18.20 -8.06
C TYR A 183 23.56 18.46 -8.25
N VAL A 184 24.34 17.43 -8.61
CA VAL A 184 25.77 17.58 -8.86
C VAL A 184 26.06 18.49 -10.03
N ASN A 185 25.18 18.49 -11.04
CA ASN A 185 25.32 19.24 -12.29
C ASN A 185 24.37 20.43 -12.38
N ASN A 186 23.52 20.69 -11.38
CA ASN A 186 22.42 21.68 -11.41
C ASN A 186 21.47 21.51 -12.62
N LEU A 187 21.29 20.27 -13.07
CA LEU A 187 20.52 19.93 -14.28
C LEU A 187 19.12 19.40 -13.90
N TYR A 188 18.30 20.26 -13.32
CA TYR A 188 16.89 19.96 -13.07
C TYR A 188 16.01 21.05 -13.70
N PRO A 189 14.82 20.69 -14.20
CA PRO A 189 13.90 21.69 -14.73
C PRO A 189 13.36 22.56 -13.61
N VAL A 190 13.25 23.86 -13.86
CA VAL A 190 12.60 24.78 -12.91
C VAL A 190 11.09 24.55 -12.98
N VAL A 191 10.52 24.02 -11.92
CA VAL A 191 9.07 23.80 -11.78
C VAL A 191 8.43 25.07 -11.24
N LYS A 192 7.48 25.65 -12.01
CA LYS A 192 6.66 26.81 -11.62
C LYS A 192 5.52 26.40 -10.72
N ASN A 193 4.91 25.26 -11.02
CA ASN A 193 3.73 24.77 -10.31
C ASN A 193 3.68 23.23 -10.38
N ALA A 194 3.04 22.62 -9.40
CA ALA A 194 2.79 21.20 -9.36
C ALA A 194 1.33 20.97 -8.91
N LEU A 195 0.56 20.30 -9.73
CA LEU A 195 -0.88 20.14 -9.47
C LEU A 195 -1.43 18.82 -10.01
N TRP A 196 -2.51 18.37 -9.40
CA TRP A 196 -3.36 17.32 -9.95
C TRP A 196 -4.40 17.93 -10.87
N GLN A 197 -4.40 17.56 -12.14
CA GLN A 197 -5.43 17.94 -13.11
C GLN A 197 -6.72 17.17 -12.86
N ASP A 198 -6.59 15.89 -12.50
CA ASP A 198 -7.65 14.99 -12.07
C ASP A 198 -7.05 13.87 -11.18
N ALA A 199 -7.84 12.87 -10.81
CA ALA A 199 -7.38 11.78 -9.95
C ALA A 199 -6.32 10.85 -10.60
N TYR A 200 -6.10 10.95 -11.91
CA TYR A 200 -5.15 10.10 -12.65
C TYR A 200 -3.97 10.87 -13.20
N THR A 201 -4.03 12.20 -13.21
CA THR A 201 -3.11 13.04 -13.97
C THR A 201 -2.42 14.06 -13.08
N PHE A 202 -1.12 13.91 -12.88
CA PHE A 202 -0.26 14.86 -12.15
C PHE A 202 0.57 15.68 -13.14
N VAL A 203 0.60 16.98 -12.97
CA VAL A 203 1.25 17.92 -13.88
C VAL A 203 2.29 18.76 -13.15
N LEU A 204 3.49 18.82 -13.71
CA LEU A 204 4.54 19.77 -13.34
C LEU A 204 4.63 20.84 -14.45
N GLU A 205 4.29 22.07 -14.14
CA GLU A 205 4.46 23.22 -15.04
C GLU A 205 5.93 23.69 -15.03
N ILE A 206 6.58 23.69 -16.18
CA ILE A 206 8.02 23.93 -16.31
C ILE A 206 8.27 25.34 -16.83
N ASP A 207 9.30 25.99 -16.29
CA ASP A 207 9.84 27.22 -16.87
C ASP A 207 10.77 26.89 -18.04
N SER A 208 10.20 26.83 -19.25
CA SER A 208 10.97 26.53 -20.46
C SER A 208 12.07 27.59 -20.75
N SER A 209 11.93 28.81 -20.25
CA SER A 209 12.95 29.86 -20.42
C SER A 209 14.24 29.59 -19.61
N LYS A 210 14.19 28.67 -18.68
CA LYS A 210 15.32 28.23 -17.84
C LYS A 210 15.94 26.91 -18.31
N LEU A 211 15.41 26.33 -19.36
CA LEU A 211 15.99 25.10 -19.92
C LEU A 211 17.15 25.43 -20.86
N ASN A 212 18.21 24.65 -20.75
CA ASN A 212 19.39 24.74 -21.63
C ASN A 212 19.26 23.81 -22.82
N PHE A 213 19.82 24.20 -23.97
CA PHE A 213 19.91 23.33 -25.14
C PHE A 213 20.93 22.17 -24.91
N GLY A 214 20.67 21.02 -25.52
CA GLY A 214 21.55 19.86 -25.47
C GLY A 214 21.71 19.22 -24.09
N THR A 215 20.75 19.44 -23.19
CA THR A 215 20.83 19.08 -21.77
C THR A 215 19.84 17.96 -21.44
N GLU A 216 20.27 17.02 -20.58
CA GLU A 216 19.37 16.02 -19.99
C GLU A 216 18.88 16.51 -18.62
N TYR A 217 17.57 16.49 -18.40
CA TYR A 217 16.92 16.82 -17.15
C TYR A 217 16.28 15.60 -16.55
N GLY A 218 16.27 15.49 -15.21
CA GLY A 218 15.70 14.37 -14.48
C GLY A 218 14.81 14.81 -13.32
N ILE A 219 13.73 14.06 -13.10
CA ILE A 219 12.82 14.18 -11.95
C ILE A 219 12.62 12.81 -11.36
N LEU A 220 12.59 12.76 -10.03
CA LEU A 220 12.29 11.60 -9.23
C LEU A 220 10.90 11.78 -8.60
N LEU A 221 9.97 10.88 -8.90
CA LEU A 221 8.75 10.70 -8.12
C LEU A 221 9.00 9.62 -7.06
N LYS A 222 9.04 10.02 -5.80
CA LYS A 222 9.29 9.09 -4.70
C LYS A 222 8.06 8.24 -4.43
N LYS A 223 8.23 6.92 -4.34
CA LYS A 223 7.13 5.97 -4.12
C LYS A 223 6.23 6.36 -2.96
N ASP A 224 6.80 6.77 -1.83
CA ASP A 224 6.05 7.07 -0.61
C ASP A 224 5.28 8.41 -0.66
N SER A 225 5.54 9.23 -1.69
CA SER A 225 4.91 10.53 -1.87
C SER A 225 3.68 10.52 -2.79
N PHE A 226 3.40 9.37 -3.41
CA PHE A 226 2.25 9.19 -4.31
C PHE A 226 1.42 8.01 -3.85
N GLN A 227 0.20 8.30 -3.39
CA GLN A 227 -0.69 7.30 -2.80
C GLN A 227 -2.02 7.25 -3.54
N SER A 228 -2.47 6.04 -3.88
CA SER A 228 -3.80 5.83 -4.48
C SER A 228 -4.92 6.12 -3.48
N VAL A 229 -6.15 6.29 -3.96
CA VAL A 229 -7.35 6.39 -3.09
C VAL A 229 -7.55 5.13 -2.23
N TYR A 230 -6.88 4.03 -2.60
CA TYR A 230 -6.88 2.77 -1.84
C TYR A 230 -5.73 2.69 -0.82
N TYR A 231 -4.97 3.79 -0.60
CA TYR A 231 -3.84 3.91 0.32
C TYR A 231 -2.59 3.09 -0.05
N TYR A 232 -2.49 2.58 -1.28
CA TYR A 232 -1.28 1.96 -1.78
C TYR A 232 -0.37 3.03 -2.37
N THR A 233 0.93 2.97 -2.05
CA THR A 233 1.96 3.83 -2.65
C THR A 233 2.40 3.28 -4.00
N LEU A 234 3.16 4.05 -4.78
CA LEU A 234 3.89 3.51 -5.93
C LEU A 234 4.69 2.28 -5.50
N ALA A 235 4.78 1.27 -6.38
CA ALA A 235 5.55 0.05 -6.10
C ALA A 235 7.05 0.36 -5.93
N GLU A 236 7.56 1.34 -6.69
CA GLU A 236 8.95 1.78 -6.70
C GLU A 236 9.06 3.27 -7.01
N ASP A 237 10.24 3.84 -6.78
CA ASP A 237 10.56 5.19 -7.19
C ASP A 237 10.55 5.28 -8.72
N PHE A 238 9.92 6.31 -9.29
CA PHE A 238 9.87 6.52 -10.72
C PHE A 238 10.84 7.62 -11.14
N ILE A 239 11.79 7.27 -12.01
CA ILE A 239 12.80 8.18 -12.56
C ILE A 239 12.38 8.61 -13.96
N TYR A 240 12.09 9.90 -14.12
CA TYR A 240 11.79 10.52 -15.40
C TYR A 240 12.98 11.30 -15.92
N LYS A 241 13.32 11.12 -17.22
CA LYS A 241 14.39 11.87 -17.90
C LYS A 241 13.93 12.35 -19.27
N ILE A 242 14.29 13.59 -19.62
CA ILE A 242 14.12 14.16 -20.96
C ILE A 242 15.40 14.84 -21.41
N LYS A 243 15.57 14.93 -22.73
CA LYS A 243 16.67 15.66 -23.37
C LYS A 243 16.17 16.81 -24.21
N THR A 244 16.86 17.94 -24.15
CA THR A 244 16.64 19.04 -25.07
C THR A 244 17.54 18.91 -26.30
N ARG A 245 17.04 19.34 -27.45
CA ARG A 245 17.83 19.37 -28.68
C ARG A 245 19.01 20.34 -28.54
N LYS A 246 20.11 20.02 -29.23
CA LYS A 246 21.20 20.99 -29.46
C LYS A 246 20.73 22.06 -30.44
N LEU A 247 21.25 23.26 -30.31
CA LEU A 247 21.07 24.31 -31.30
C LEU A 247 21.67 23.90 -32.62
#